data_fb5ef8ebd0ef5e2c5e5067dc3536d1ae
#
_entry.id   fb5ef8ebd0ef5e2c5e5067dc3536d1ae
#
_cell.length_a   1.000
_cell.length_b   1.000
_cell.length_c   1.000
_cell.angle_alpha   90.00
_cell.angle_beta   90.00
_cell.angle_gamma   90.00
#
_symmetry.space_group_name_H-M   'P 1'
#
loop_
_entity.id
_entity.type
_entity.pdbx_description
1 polymer ?
#
loop_
_entity_poly.entity_id
_entity_poly.type
_entity_poly.pdbx_seq_one_letter_code
_entity_poly.pdbx_strand_id
1 'polypeptide(L)'
;MKNKINNYDFLIVGAGLIGAIAALALIQKKFKVLVIDKDNKLNKDNRTLAVNANSIDFLKKLGIWNLLKSPPQPIDKIVIKDDINVKPLVFENDDETMGNVILNKEIYEIARQKLKNLNILKIDNSINLSEICPNKNICINKHNYYFKKIIISIGKSVLSDISHKNIILNDKHYSYVGFFRHEK
;
A
#
# COMPACT_ATOMS: atom_id res chain seq x y z
N MET A 1 29.53 -22.38 12.91
CA MET A 1 28.10 -22.02 12.67
C MET A 1 27.89 -21.83 11.19
N LYS A 2 27.11 -22.65 10.49
CA LYS A 2 26.81 -22.45 9.07
C LYS A 2 26.00 -21.15 8.93
N ASN A 3 26.55 -20.13 8.29
CA ASN A 3 25.83 -18.92 7.92
C ASN A 3 24.61 -19.32 7.08
N LYS A 4 23.43 -19.24 7.65
CA LYS A 4 22.18 -19.50 6.93
C LYS A 4 22.05 -18.43 5.86
N ILE A 5 22.28 -18.79 4.61
CA ILE A 5 22.16 -17.88 3.49
C ILE A 5 20.67 -17.55 3.35
N ASN A 6 20.31 -16.30 3.64
CA ASN A 6 18.92 -15.81 3.55
C ASN A 6 18.64 -15.34 2.11
N ASN A 7 18.21 -16.27 1.25
CA ASN A 7 17.88 -15.98 -0.14
C ASN A 7 16.39 -15.76 -0.31
N TYR A 8 16.03 -14.68 -1.00
CA TYR A 8 14.66 -14.27 -1.33
C TYR A 8 14.49 -14.10 -2.83
N ASP A 9 13.27 -14.31 -3.33
CA ASP A 9 12.94 -14.00 -4.71
C ASP A 9 12.73 -12.49 -4.87
N PHE A 10 12.09 -11.87 -3.87
CA PHE A 10 11.79 -10.43 -3.86
C PHE A 10 12.20 -9.78 -2.55
N LEU A 11 12.82 -8.60 -2.68
CA LEU A 11 12.93 -7.61 -1.63
C LEU A 11 11.89 -6.51 -1.90
N ILE A 12 11.09 -6.14 -0.90
CA ILE A 12 10.17 -5.00 -0.98
C ILE A 12 10.64 -3.96 0.02
N VAL A 13 10.91 -2.75 -0.47
CA VAL A 13 11.32 -1.60 0.35
C VAL A 13 10.15 -0.66 0.53
N GLY A 14 9.72 -0.51 1.77
CA GLY A 14 8.51 0.20 2.17
C GLY A 14 7.33 -0.74 2.42
N ALA A 15 6.91 -0.84 3.68
CA ALA A 15 5.73 -1.59 4.11
C ALA A 15 4.50 -0.68 4.27
N GLY A 16 4.38 0.34 3.43
CA GLY A 16 3.15 1.09 3.23
C GLY A 16 2.05 0.18 2.67
N LEU A 17 0.84 0.71 2.46
CA LEU A 17 -0.29 -0.07 1.96
C LEU A 17 0.05 -0.88 0.70
N ILE A 18 0.65 -0.22 -0.30
CA ILE A 18 0.98 -0.85 -1.59
C ILE A 18 2.06 -1.94 -1.42
N GLY A 19 3.13 -1.65 -0.69
CA GLY A 19 4.20 -2.63 -0.46
C GLY A 19 3.73 -3.84 0.34
N ALA A 20 2.89 -3.62 1.34
CA ALA A 20 2.32 -4.70 2.14
C ALA A 20 1.39 -5.60 1.30
N ILE A 21 0.51 -5.02 0.48
CA ILE A 21 -0.37 -5.76 -0.41
C ILE A 21 0.43 -6.53 -1.47
N ALA A 22 1.45 -5.90 -2.08
CA ALA A 22 2.32 -6.55 -3.04
C ALA A 22 3.05 -7.77 -2.44
N ALA A 23 3.55 -7.63 -1.21
CA ALA A 23 4.18 -8.74 -0.48
C ALA A 23 3.23 -9.92 -0.30
N LEU A 24 2.02 -9.66 0.19
CA LEU A 24 1.01 -10.70 0.41
C LEU A 24 0.61 -11.40 -0.90
N ALA A 25 0.47 -10.64 -2.00
CA ALA A 25 0.18 -11.19 -3.31
C ALA A 25 1.30 -12.11 -3.84
N LEU A 26 2.56 -11.71 -3.67
CA LEU A 26 3.70 -12.53 -4.07
C LEU A 26 3.82 -13.81 -3.24
N ILE A 27 3.53 -13.73 -1.93
CA ILE A 27 3.54 -14.90 -1.05
C ILE A 27 2.46 -15.89 -1.46
N GLN A 28 1.26 -15.44 -1.82
CA GLN A 28 0.22 -16.32 -2.37
C GLN A 28 0.70 -17.07 -3.62
N LYS A 29 1.58 -16.47 -4.41
CA LYS A 29 2.22 -17.07 -5.57
C LYS A 29 3.45 -17.93 -5.20
N LYS A 30 3.65 -18.19 -3.90
CA LYS A 30 4.73 -19.04 -3.34
C LYS A 30 6.14 -18.46 -3.52
N PHE A 31 6.28 -17.16 -3.79
CA PHE A 31 7.58 -16.51 -3.78
C PHE A 31 8.07 -16.28 -2.34
N LYS A 32 9.39 -16.37 -2.16
CA LYS A 32 10.05 -15.97 -0.92
C LYS A 32 10.24 -14.46 -0.93
N VAL A 33 9.58 -13.77 -0.01
CA VAL A 33 9.55 -12.30 0.06
C VAL A 33 10.15 -11.84 1.37
N LEU A 34 11.00 -10.81 1.31
CA LEU A 34 11.44 -10.01 2.44
C LEU A 34 10.86 -8.61 2.28
N VAL A 35 10.30 -8.05 3.33
CA VAL A 35 9.83 -6.67 3.37
C VAL A 35 10.64 -5.91 4.39
N ILE A 36 11.12 -4.72 4.02
CA ILE A 36 11.84 -3.82 4.92
C ILE A 36 11.15 -2.47 4.99
N ASP A 37 11.16 -1.86 6.17
CA ASP A 37 10.61 -0.52 6.39
C ASP A 37 11.48 0.25 7.38
N LYS A 38 11.49 1.57 7.26
CA LYS A 38 12.26 2.44 8.15
C LYS A 38 11.68 2.48 9.56
N ASP A 39 10.36 2.36 9.69
CA ASP A 39 9.74 2.46 10.99
C ASP A 39 8.55 1.49 11.19
N ASN A 40 8.17 1.35 12.44
CA ASN A 40 7.05 0.50 12.86
C ASN A 40 5.78 1.30 13.16
N LYS A 41 5.74 2.59 12.85
CA LYS A 41 4.61 3.45 13.21
C LYS A 41 3.37 3.05 12.44
N LEU A 42 2.27 2.97 13.16
CA LEU A 42 0.96 2.87 12.56
C LEU A 42 0.63 4.20 11.87
N ASN A 43 0.08 4.10 10.67
CA ASN A 43 -0.35 5.28 9.94
C ASN A 43 -1.51 5.95 10.71
N LYS A 44 -1.34 7.24 11.08
CA LYS A 44 -2.41 8.05 11.68
C LYS A 44 -3.35 8.64 10.62
N ASP A 45 -3.27 8.13 9.41
CA ASP A 45 -4.02 8.60 8.27
C ASP A 45 -5.51 8.23 8.39
N ASN A 46 -6.35 9.21 8.53
CA ASN A 46 -7.80 9.05 8.60
C ASN A 46 -8.48 9.12 7.22
N ARG A 47 -7.71 9.16 6.12
CA ARG A 47 -8.29 9.16 4.77
C ARG A 47 -9.07 7.89 4.51
N THR A 48 -10.06 8.04 3.65
CA THR A 48 -10.78 6.92 3.07
C THR A 48 -10.21 6.51 1.72
N LEU A 49 -10.54 5.30 1.30
CA LEU A 49 -10.27 4.77 -0.02
C LEU A 49 -11.58 4.34 -0.66
N ALA A 50 -11.83 4.78 -1.88
CA ALA A 50 -12.84 4.20 -2.75
C ALA A 50 -12.22 2.98 -3.45
N VAL A 51 -12.81 1.81 -3.25
CA VAL A 51 -12.30 0.53 -3.75
C VAL A 51 -13.33 -0.08 -4.68
N ASN A 52 -12.97 -0.29 -5.94
CA ASN A 52 -13.85 -0.91 -6.92
C ASN A 52 -14.00 -2.43 -6.71
N ALA A 53 -14.98 -3.04 -7.38
CA ALA A 53 -15.30 -4.46 -7.24
C ALA A 53 -14.09 -5.39 -7.46
N ASN A 54 -13.30 -5.16 -8.51
CA ASN A 54 -12.13 -5.98 -8.82
C ASN A 54 -11.07 -5.92 -7.70
N SER A 55 -10.86 -4.74 -7.13
CA SER A 55 -9.94 -4.55 -6.01
C SER A 55 -10.48 -5.20 -4.73
N ILE A 56 -11.78 -5.16 -4.50
CA ILE A 56 -12.44 -5.84 -3.38
C ILE A 56 -12.19 -7.35 -3.48
N ASP A 57 -12.39 -7.95 -4.64
CA ASP A 57 -12.16 -9.37 -4.85
C ASP A 57 -10.70 -9.77 -4.68
N PHE A 58 -9.79 -8.89 -5.11
CA PHE A 58 -8.37 -9.09 -4.87
C PHE A 58 -8.04 -9.05 -3.37
N LEU A 59 -8.58 -8.10 -2.62
CA LEU A 59 -8.40 -8.01 -1.18
C LEU A 59 -9.04 -9.17 -0.42
N LYS A 60 -10.18 -9.69 -0.90
CA LYS A 60 -10.79 -10.93 -0.38
C LYS A 60 -9.85 -12.12 -0.56
N LYS A 61 -9.26 -12.29 -1.76
CA LYS A 61 -8.28 -13.34 -2.05
C LYS A 61 -7.05 -13.26 -1.15
N LEU A 62 -6.61 -12.05 -0.77
CA LEU A 62 -5.53 -11.84 0.19
C LEU A 62 -5.96 -12.06 1.66
N GLY A 63 -7.26 -12.30 1.89
CA GLY A 63 -7.82 -12.43 3.23
C GLY A 63 -7.73 -11.15 4.06
N ILE A 64 -7.80 -9.98 3.39
CA ILE A 64 -7.77 -8.67 4.04
C ILE A 64 -9.19 -8.16 4.23
N TRP A 65 -10.02 -8.22 3.20
CA TRP A 65 -11.35 -7.62 3.17
C TRP A 65 -12.25 -8.09 4.34
N ASN A 66 -12.25 -9.39 4.61
CA ASN A 66 -13.07 -9.99 5.66
C ASN A 66 -12.60 -9.69 7.10
N LEU A 67 -11.46 -9.02 7.24
CA LEU A 67 -10.91 -8.59 8.53
C LEU A 67 -11.21 -7.11 8.84
N LEU A 68 -11.88 -6.40 7.94
CA LEU A 68 -12.33 -5.04 8.20
C LEU A 68 -13.30 -5.02 9.38
N LYS A 69 -13.06 -4.11 10.32
CA LYS A 69 -13.87 -3.94 11.53
C LYS A 69 -15.03 -2.98 11.27
N SER A 70 -14.74 -1.93 10.49
CA SER A 70 -15.74 -0.95 10.07
C SER A 70 -16.48 -1.47 8.84
N PRO A 71 -17.81 -1.42 8.80
CA PRO A 71 -18.57 -1.84 7.63
C PRO A 71 -18.20 -0.96 6.42
N PRO A 72 -17.84 -1.58 5.27
CA PRO A 72 -17.60 -0.84 4.04
C PRO A 72 -18.86 -0.08 3.62
N GLN A 73 -18.70 1.21 3.26
CA GLN A 73 -19.81 2.02 2.79
C GLN A 73 -19.96 1.87 1.28
N PRO A 74 -21.10 1.37 0.76
CA PRO A 74 -21.30 1.20 -0.68
C PRO A 74 -21.29 2.55 -1.41
N ILE A 75 -20.84 2.52 -2.66
CA ILE A 75 -20.89 3.63 -3.61
C ILE A 75 -21.92 3.27 -4.67
N ASP A 76 -23.11 3.83 -4.56
CA ASP A 76 -24.21 3.56 -5.50
C ASP A 76 -24.17 4.55 -6.67
N LYS A 77 -23.62 5.76 -6.43
CA LYS A 77 -23.62 6.84 -7.41
C LYS A 77 -22.42 7.75 -7.26
N ILE A 78 -21.84 8.17 -8.39
CA ILE A 78 -20.79 9.19 -8.45
C ILE A 78 -21.31 10.36 -9.29
N VAL A 79 -21.26 11.55 -8.74
CA VAL A 79 -21.68 12.79 -9.40
C VAL A 79 -20.48 13.72 -9.48
N ILE A 80 -20.08 14.06 -10.70
CA ILE A 80 -19.02 15.05 -10.95
C ILE A 80 -19.68 16.34 -11.42
N LYS A 81 -19.40 17.41 -10.70
CA LYS A 81 -19.82 18.78 -11.04
C LYS A 81 -18.58 19.61 -11.29
N ASP A 82 -18.62 20.44 -12.29
CA ASP A 82 -17.63 21.49 -12.54
C ASP A 82 -18.33 22.85 -12.72
N ASP A 83 -17.58 23.93 -12.65
CA ASP A 83 -18.11 25.30 -12.77
C ASP A 83 -18.42 25.68 -14.23
N ILE A 84 -18.05 24.85 -15.18
CA ILE A 84 -18.15 25.14 -16.63
C ILE A 84 -19.39 24.49 -17.23
N ASN A 85 -19.73 23.28 -16.77
CA ASN A 85 -20.83 22.49 -17.32
C ASN A 85 -22.09 22.59 -16.47
N VAL A 86 -23.20 22.98 -17.12
CA VAL A 86 -24.52 23.11 -16.47
C VAL A 86 -25.06 21.76 -16.00
N LYS A 87 -24.68 20.65 -16.67
CA LYS A 87 -25.14 19.30 -16.33
C LYS A 87 -24.02 18.50 -15.67
N PRO A 88 -24.26 17.93 -14.48
CA PRO A 88 -23.31 17.06 -13.84
C PRO A 88 -23.11 15.78 -14.64
N LEU A 89 -21.88 15.26 -14.63
CA LEU A 89 -21.60 13.92 -15.11
C LEU A 89 -21.97 12.92 -14.01
N VAL A 90 -22.87 11.99 -14.32
CA VAL A 90 -23.39 11.01 -13.37
C VAL A 90 -23.00 9.61 -13.81
N PHE A 91 -22.42 8.86 -12.88
CA PHE A 91 -22.19 7.43 -12.99
C PHE A 91 -23.08 6.72 -11.97
N GLU A 92 -23.89 5.81 -12.44
CA GLU A 92 -24.85 5.05 -11.64
C GLU A 92 -24.98 3.67 -12.27
N ASN A 93 -25.09 2.64 -11.44
CA ASN A 93 -25.36 1.28 -11.91
C ASN A 93 -26.58 0.79 -11.12
N ASP A 94 -27.62 0.39 -11.84
CA ASP A 94 -28.90 0.01 -11.26
C ASP A 94 -28.85 -1.36 -10.55
N ASP A 95 -27.92 -2.23 -10.96
CA ASP A 95 -27.88 -3.63 -10.50
C ASP A 95 -26.79 -3.92 -9.46
N GLU A 96 -25.70 -3.13 -9.40
CA GLU A 96 -24.57 -3.41 -8.52
C GLU A 96 -23.91 -2.14 -7.99
N THR A 97 -23.36 -2.21 -6.80
CA THR A 97 -22.56 -1.11 -6.26
C THR A 97 -21.29 -0.90 -7.06
N MET A 98 -20.92 0.34 -7.34
CA MET A 98 -19.70 0.67 -8.10
C MET A 98 -18.41 0.33 -7.33
N GLY A 99 -18.54 0.15 -6.02
CA GLY A 99 -17.47 -0.15 -5.09
C GLY A 99 -17.85 0.21 -3.67
N ASN A 100 -16.84 0.32 -2.81
CA ASN A 100 -17.05 0.68 -1.42
C ASN A 100 -16.01 1.69 -0.94
N VAL A 101 -16.41 2.55 -0.03
CA VAL A 101 -15.50 3.41 0.74
C VAL A 101 -15.11 2.69 2.02
N ILE A 102 -13.81 2.65 2.31
CA ILE A 102 -13.22 2.05 3.51
C ILE A 102 -12.18 2.97 4.13
N LEU A 103 -11.82 2.74 5.38
CA LEU A 103 -10.73 3.47 6.05
C LEU A 103 -9.36 2.97 5.57
N ASN A 104 -8.53 3.88 5.04
CA ASN A 104 -7.16 3.57 4.63
C ASN A 104 -6.32 2.98 5.77
N LYS A 105 -6.48 3.53 6.97
CA LYS A 105 -5.79 3.07 8.17
C LYS A 105 -6.07 1.59 8.46
N GLU A 106 -7.33 1.18 8.35
CA GLU A 106 -7.74 -0.17 8.73
C GLU A 106 -7.14 -1.23 7.80
N ILE A 107 -7.25 -1.03 6.49
CA ILE A 107 -6.65 -1.95 5.50
C ILE A 107 -5.12 -2.00 5.63
N TYR A 108 -4.47 -0.86 5.92
CA TYR A 108 -3.03 -0.79 6.16
C TYR A 108 -2.63 -1.61 7.39
N GLU A 109 -3.33 -1.44 8.52
CA GLU A 109 -3.04 -2.16 9.76
C GLU A 109 -3.19 -3.67 9.58
N ILE A 110 -4.26 -4.11 8.92
CA ILE A 110 -4.51 -5.53 8.63
C ILE A 110 -3.38 -6.10 7.76
N ALA A 111 -3.04 -5.44 6.65
CA ALA A 111 -1.99 -5.91 5.77
C ALA A 111 -0.65 -6.01 6.49
N ARG A 112 -0.28 -5.00 7.25
CA ARG A 112 0.98 -4.95 8.00
C ARG A 112 1.04 -6.00 9.11
N GLN A 113 -0.07 -6.24 9.81
CA GLN A 113 -0.15 -7.30 10.82
C GLN A 113 0.06 -8.68 10.20
N LYS A 114 -0.49 -8.93 9.01
CA LYS A 114 -0.24 -10.20 8.28
C LYS A 114 1.25 -10.38 7.97
N LEU A 115 1.97 -9.32 7.53
CA LEU A 115 3.41 -9.39 7.30
C LEU A 115 4.20 -9.71 8.57
N LYS A 116 3.79 -9.16 9.72
CA LYS A 116 4.41 -9.46 11.03
C LYS A 116 4.18 -10.91 11.43
N ASN A 117 2.97 -11.40 11.29
CA ASN A 117 2.62 -12.80 11.62
C ASN A 117 3.39 -13.80 10.75
N LEU A 118 3.72 -13.44 9.53
CA LEU A 118 4.56 -14.23 8.62
C LEU A 118 6.06 -14.08 8.87
N ASN A 119 6.47 -13.22 9.83
CA ASN A 119 7.87 -12.93 10.16
C ASN A 119 8.73 -12.45 8.97
N ILE A 120 8.13 -11.81 7.99
CA ILE A 120 8.80 -11.32 6.77
C ILE A 120 9.07 -9.82 6.78
N LEU A 121 8.51 -9.09 7.73
CA LEU A 121 8.72 -7.65 7.90
C LEU A 121 9.93 -7.40 8.82
N LYS A 122 10.91 -6.67 8.32
CA LYS A 122 12.06 -6.16 9.08
C LYS A 122 11.98 -4.64 9.18
N ILE A 123 12.25 -4.12 10.35
CA ILE A 123 12.31 -2.67 10.60
C ILE A 123 13.76 -2.29 10.79
N ASP A 124 14.22 -1.36 9.94
CA ASP A 124 15.57 -0.81 10.02
C ASP A 124 15.55 0.61 9.44
N ASN A 125 15.88 1.59 10.27
CA ASN A 125 15.90 3.02 9.90
C ASN A 125 17.20 3.44 9.20
N SER A 126 18.23 2.60 9.22
CA SER A 126 19.54 2.86 8.61
C SER A 126 19.62 2.49 7.14
N ILE A 127 18.54 1.95 6.55
CA ILE A 127 18.54 1.47 5.17
C ILE A 127 18.75 2.62 4.19
N ASN A 128 19.82 2.49 3.40
CA ASN A 128 20.12 3.36 2.28
C ASN A 128 19.81 2.64 0.95
N LEU A 129 18.90 3.20 0.16
CA LEU A 129 18.47 2.59 -1.11
C LEU A 129 19.57 2.55 -2.16
N SER A 130 20.49 3.52 -2.16
CA SER A 130 21.61 3.54 -3.10
C SER A 130 22.58 2.37 -2.92
N GLU A 131 22.65 1.79 -1.72
CA GLU A 131 23.49 0.65 -1.41
C GLU A 131 22.84 -0.69 -1.78
N ILE A 132 21.51 -0.74 -1.82
CA ILE A 132 20.75 -1.96 -2.09
C ILE A 132 20.80 -2.35 -3.57
N CYS A 133 20.62 -1.36 -4.46
CA CYS A 133 20.38 -1.62 -5.88
C CYS A 133 21.56 -2.29 -6.63
N PRO A 134 22.85 -1.93 -6.41
CA PRO A 134 23.96 -2.49 -7.18
C PRO A 134 24.24 -3.95 -6.86
N ASN A 135 24.07 -4.39 -5.63
CA ASN A 135 24.65 -5.62 -5.11
C ASN A 135 23.67 -6.79 -4.94
N LYS A 136 22.37 -6.57 -5.15
CA LYS A 136 21.30 -7.56 -4.91
C LYS A 136 21.36 -8.21 -3.52
N ASN A 137 21.92 -7.50 -2.56
CA ASN A 137 21.94 -7.87 -1.15
C ASN A 137 21.72 -6.64 -0.26
N ILE A 138 21.35 -6.90 0.98
CA ILE A 138 21.21 -5.88 2.02
C ILE A 138 21.65 -6.47 3.36
N CYS A 139 22.35 -5.67 4.15
CA CYS A 139 22.70 -6.01 5.54
C CYS A 139 21.70 -5.37 6.49
N ILE A 140 20.97 -6.18 7.27
CA ILE A 140 20.02 -5.74 8.30
C ILE A 140 20.45 -6.38 9.62
N ASN A 141 20.70 -5.58 10.64
CA ASN A 141 21.12 -6.08 11.97
C ASN A 141 22.27 -7.08 11.90
N LYS A 142 23.31 -6.77 11.12
CA LYS A 142 24.51 -7.63 10.90
C LYS A 142 24.24 -8.96 10.15
N HIS A 143 23.09 -9.11 9.54
CA HIS A 143 22.75 -10.27 8.72
C HIS A 143 22.58 -9.87 7.26
N ASN A 144 23.22 -10.62 6.35
CA ASN A 144 23.10 -10.40 4.92
C ASN A 144 21.87 -11.14 4.36
N TYR A 145 21.10 -10.44 3.55
CA TYR A 145 19.94 -10.93 2.83
C TYR A 145 20.14 -10.74 1.35
N TYR A 146 19.96 -11.80 0.57
CA TYR A 146 20.13 -11.80 -0.89
C TYR A 146 18.75 -11.89 -1.55
N PHE A 147 18.58 -11.22 -2.69
CA PHE A 147 17.32 -11.21 -3.43
C PHE A 147 17.55 -11.18 -4.94
N LYS A 148 16.58 -11.69 -5.71
CA LYS A 148 16.63 -11.69 -7.18
C LYS A 148 16.08 -10.38 -7.76
N LYS A 149 14.99 -9.86 -7.20
CA LYS A 149 14.27 -8.66 -7.65
C LYS A 149 13.94 -7.76 -6.48
N ILE A 150 13.85 -6.45 -6.75
CA ILE A 150 13.47 -5.43 -5.78
C ILE A 150 12.20 -4.72 -6.24
N ILE A 151 11.32 -4.42 -5.28
CA ILE A 151 10.16 -3.53 -5.45
C ILE A 151 10.34 -2.37 -4.49
N ILE A 152 10.35 -1.14 -5.00
CA ILE A 152 10.48 0.08 -4.21
C ILE A 152 9.10 0.71 -4.04
N SER A 153 8.64 0.83 -2.79
CA SER A 153 7.30 1.29 -2.41
C SER A 153 7.33 2.29 -1.25
N ILE A 154 8.20 3.30 -1.34
CA ILE A 154 8.59 4.20 -0.24
C ILE A 154 7.77 5.48 -0.13
N GLY A 155 6.79 5.70 -1.01
CA GLY A 155 5.98 6.92 -1.03
C GLY A 155 6.72 8.16 -1.55
N LYS A 156 6.01 9.29 -1.63
CA LYS A 156 6.51 10.52 -2.27
C LYS A 156 7.69 11.18 -1.55
N SER A 157 7.74 11.09 -0.22
CA SER A 157 8.70 11.84 0.61
C SER A 157 10.16 11.38 0.48
N VAL A 158 10.40 10.23 -0.15
CA VAL A 158 11.75 9.66 -0.27
C VAL A 158 12.18 9.49 -1.74
N LEU A 159 11.32 9.82 -2.69
CA LEU A 159 11.65 9.75 -4.12
C LEU A 159 12.75 10.72 -4.54
N SER A 160 12.96 11.82 -3.79
CA SER A 160 14.05 12.77 -4.01
C SER A 160 15.43 12.13 -3.91
N ASP A 161 15.57 11.06 -3.13
CA ASP A 161 16.86 10.42 -2.88
C ASP A 161 17.27 9.42 -3.97
N ILE A 162 16.37 9.07 -4.87
CA ILE A 162 16.58 7.99 -5.85
C ILE A 162 16.81 8.51 -7.28
N SER A 163 16.29 9.68 -7.62
CA SER A 163 16.33 10.18 -8.98
C SER A 163 17.14 11.47 -9.10
N HIS A 164 18.14 11.46 -9.97
CA HIS A 164 18.89 12.67 -10.36
C HIS A 164 18.07 13.65 -11.21
N LYS A 165 16.83 13.34 -11.55
CA LYS A 165 15.91 14.20 -12.32
C LYS A 165 14.51 14.11 -11.73
N ASN A 166 14.24 14.91 -10.72
CA ASN A 166 12.89 15.09 -10.20
C ASN A 166 12.19 16.20 -10.96
N ILE A 167 11.18 15.85 -11.74
CA ILE A 167 10.18 16.82 -12.19
C ILE A 167 9.19 16.95 -11.04
N ILE A 168 9.35 17.99 -10.22
CA ILE A 168 8.35 18.34 -9.22
C ILE A 168 7.31 19.20 -9.96
N LEU A 169 6.19 18.58 -10.30
CA LEU A 169 5.00 19.33 -10.71
C LEU A 169 4.42 19.96 -9.44
N ASN A 170 4.59 21.27 -9.31
CA ASN A 170 3.98 22.03 -8.23
C ASN A 170 2.52 22.30 -8.62
N ASP A 171 1.66 21.31 -8.35
CA ASP A 171 0.24 21.41 -8.58
C ASP A 171 -0.40 22.18 -7.42
N LYS A 172 -1.06 23.30 -7.75
CA LYS A 172 -1.75 24.17 -6.79
C LYS A 172 -3.17 23.67 -6.43
N HIS A 173 -3.53 22.45 -6.83
CA HIS A 173 -4.82 21.88 -6.51
C HIS A 173 -4.85 21.30 -5.09
N TYR A 174 -5.96 21.54 -4.40
CA TYR A 174 -6.22 21.04 -3.05
C TYR A 174 -7.45 20.14 -3.07
N SER A 175 -7.40 19.07 -2.29
CA SER A 175 -8.54 18.19 -2.08
C SER A 175 -9.00 18.29 -0.62
N TYR A 176 -10.29 18.43 -0.41
CA TYR A 176 -10.93 18.41 0.90
C TYR A 176 -11.68 17.10 1.07
N VAL A 177 -11.46 16.44 2.21
CA VAL A 177 -12.17 15.21 2.57
C VAL A 177 -12.83 15.44 3.91
N GLY A 178 -14.11 15.09 4.01
CA GLY A 178 -14.89 15.21 5.24
C GLY A 178 -15.69 13.95 5.54
N PHE A 179 -16.01 13.77 6.82
CA PHE A 179 -16.90 12.72 7.29
C PHE A 179 -18.22 13.38 7.71
N PHE A 180 -19.30 12.88 7.17
CA PHE A 180 -20.64 13.39 7.48
C PHE A 180 -21.48 12.24 8.04
N ARG A 181 -22.24 12.54 9.11
CA ARG A 181 -23.34 11.68 9.53
C ARG A 181 -24.57 12.08 8.71
N HIS A 182 -25.23 11.11 8.12
CA HIS A 182 -26.52 11.30 7.48
C HIS A 182 -27.53 10.32 8.08
N GLU A 183 -28.75 10.74 8.20
CA GLU A 183 -29.88 9.87 8.48
C GLU A 183 -30.23 9.10 7.20
N LYS A 184 -30.62 7.82 7.37
CA LYS A 184 -31.05 6.99 6.25
C LYS A 184 -32.44 7.36 5.79
#